data_87fedc99eb0fe9f0062ffb1d0c8da44e
#
_entry.id   87fedc99eb0fe9f0062ffb1d0c8da44e
#
_cell.length_a   1.000
_cell.length_b   1.000
_cell.length_c   1.000
_cell.angle_alpha   90.00
_cell.angle_beta   90.00
_cell.angle_gamma   90.00
#
_symmetry.space_group_name_H-M   'P 1'
#
loop_
_entity.id
_entity.type
_entity.pdbx_description
1 polymer ?
#
loop_
_entity_poly.entity_id
_entity_poly.type
_entity_poly.pdbx_seq_one_letter_code
_entity_poly.pdbx_strand_id
1 'polypeptide(L)'
;MAYRKVYFRIQTYAYGYDSGWSSEADEAAFDNECCGLFQQLGWTLHPGSNGGCDTVTKDRQDLYLHPFNFSGVMDEASIQPLQEQLSKGKTFRCYAVDCYEEYADLSDEEYRAALDAKREEITAFILEQCRTKRTNLYITGSVALHFAKHFEIHCLCDRDGCNAVGNRFMSELIDQLLQEGRLVSTETTHGTAIRTATVRELKDYRKPVEQVAGQFTMM
;
A
#
# COMPACT_ATOMS: atom_id res chain seq x y z
N MET A 1 -2.70 -26.23 2.97
CA MET A 1 -1.72 -25.28 2.42
C MET A 1 -2.18 -23.90 2.77
N ALA A 2 -1.32 -23.09 3.37
CA ALA A 2 -1.65 -21.70 3.69
C ALA A 2 -1.16 -20.83 2.52
N TYR A 3 -2.04 -20.00 1.99
CA TYR A 3 -1.70 -19.01 0.98
C TYR A 3 -1.46 -17.66 1.65
N ARG A 4 -0.55 -16.87 1.09
CA ARG A 4 -0.14 -15.56 1.60
C ARG A 4 -0.19 -14.54 0.48
N LYS A 5 -0.64 -13.34 0.77
CA LYS A 5 -0.33 -12.20 -0.09
C LYS A 5 1.15 -11.85 0.10
N VAL A 6 1.87 -11.73 -1.00
CA VAL A 6 3.32 -11.52 -1.01
C VAL A 6 3.71 -10.32 -1.84
N TYR A 7 4.80 -9.71 -1.45
CA TYR A 7 5.39 -8.58 -2.15
C TYR A 7 6.91 -8.75 -2.15
N PHE A 8 7.45 -9.25 -3.27
CA PHE A 8 8.88 -9.35 -3.48
C PHE A 8 9.42 -7.98 -3.91
N ARG A 9 10.32 -7.43 -3.15
CA ARG A 9 10.99 -6.17 -3.47
C ARG A 9 12.10 -6.41 -4.47
N ILE A 10 11.94 -5.89 -5.67
CA ILE A 10 12.85 -6.08 -6.79
C ILE A 10 13.69 -4.82 -6.98
N GLN A 11 14.98 -5.00 -7.15
CA GLN A 11 15.89 -4.00 -7.67
C GLN A 11 16.26 -4.38 -9.09
N THR A 12 15.76 -3.64 -10.07
CA THR A 12 16.12 -3.76 -11.48
C THR A 12 17.27 -2.82 -11.79
N TYR A 13 18.29 -3.30 -12.48
CA TYR A 13 19.55 -2.56 -12.62
C TYR A 13 19.49 -1.46 -13.68
N ALA A 14 18.63 -1.59 -14.67
CA ALA A 14 18.50 -0.65 -15.78
C ALA A 14 17.17 0.10 -15.80
N TYR A 15 16.49 0.20 -14.64
CA TYR A 15 15.23 0.89 -14.52
C TYR A 15 15.28 1.93 -13.41
N GLY A 16 14.97 3.19 -13.73
CA GLY A 16 14.88 4.29 -12.77
C GLY A 16 13.45 4.70 -12.52
N TYR A 17 13.12 5.04 -11.26
CA TYR A 17 11.76 5.41 -10.83
C TYR A 17 11.18 6.57 -11.67
N ASP A 18 11.99 7.59 -11.95
CA ASP A 18 11.54 8.79 -12.67
C ASP A 18 11.88 8.76 -14.18
N SER A 19 12.72 7.84 -14.63
CA SER A 19 13.26 7.80 -15.99
C SER A 19 12.77 6.60 -16.82
N GLY A 20 12.15 5.59 -16.17
CA GLY A 20 11.79 4.34 -16.83
C GLY A 20 13.00 3.49 -17.20
N TRP A 21 12.87 2.70 -18.27
CA TRP A 21 13.96 1.86 -18.79
C TRP A 21 15.08 2.67 -19.41
N SER A 22 16.33 2.26 -19.20
CA SER A 22 17.49 2.90 -19.80
C SER A 22 17.52 2.71 -21.33
N SER A 23 16.99 1.59 -21.82
CA SER A 23 16.80 1.28 -23.24
C SER A 23 15.76 0.19 -23.45
N GLU A 24 15.21 0.07 -24.66
CA GLU A 24 14.33 -1.05 -25.05
C GLU A 24 15.04 -2.42 -24.95
N ALA A 25 16.35 -2.45 -25.13
CA ALA A 25 17.16 -3.66 -24.97
C ALA A 25 17.23 -4.12 -23.50
N ASP A 26 17.29 -3.17 -22.56
CA ASP A 26 17.29 -3.47 -21.11
C ASP A 26 15.93 -3.98 -20.66
N GLU A 27 14.83 -3.39 -21.15
CA GLU A 27 13.47 -3.87 -20.93
C GLU A 27 13.32 -5.31 -21.44
N ALA A 28 13.69 -5.56 -22.69
CA ALA A 28 13.64 -6.89 -23.28
C ALA A 28 14.52 -7.91 -22.54
N ALA A 29 15.66 -7.48 -22.02
CA ALA A 29 16.54 -8.36 -21.25
C ALA A 29 15.90 -8.75 -19.90
N PHE A 30 15.25 -7.81 -19.21
CA PHE A 30 14.51 -8.08 -17.99
C PHE A 30 13.34 -9.03 -18.24
N ASP A 31 12.51 -8.75 -19.25
CA ASP A 31 11.34 -9.57 -19.61
C ASP A 31 11.78 -11.00 -19.98
N ASN A 32 12.82 -11.15 -20.78
CA ASN A 32 13.35 -12.46 -21.16
C ASN A 32 13.85 -13.25 -19.95
N GLU A 33 14.52 -12.58 -19.00
CA GLU A 33 15.00 -13.23 -17.78
C GLU A 33 13.85 -13.64 -16.88
N CYS A 34 12.86 -12.76 -16.67
CA CYS A 34 11.63 -13.08 -15.90
C CYS A 34 10.89 -14.25 -16.54
N CYS A 35 10.57 -14.16 -17.83
CA CYS A 35 9.85 -15.20 -18.53
C CYS A 35 10.61 -16.55 -18.48
N GLY A 36 11.92 -16.54 -18.73
CA GLY A 36 12.74 -17.74 -18.67
C GLY A 36 12.78 -18.38 -17.29
N LEU A 37 12.89 -17.57 -16.23
CA LEU A 37 12.89 -18.03 -14.84
C LEU A 37 11.55 -18.69 -14.47
N PHE A 38 10.44 -17.97 -14.65
CA PHE A 38 9.12 -18.48 -14.28
C PHE A 38 8.71 -19.69 -15.10
N GLN A 39 9.04 -19.72 -16.39
CA GLN A 39 8.81 -20.89 -17.23
C GLN A 39 9.59 -22.12 -16.76
N GLN A 40 10.86 -21.97 -16.38
CA GLN A 40 11.68 -23.05 -15.80
C GLN A 40 11.10 -23.57 -14.47
N LEU A 41 10.45 -22.71 -13.69
CA LEU A 41 9.80 -23.06 -12.44
C LEU A 41 8.37 -23.63 -12.65
N GLY A 42 7.94 -23.78 -13.91
CA GLY A 42 6.64 -24.37 -14.28
C GLY A 42 5.44 -23.43 -14.08
N TRP A 43 5.68 -22.11 -14.15
CA TRP A 43 4.60 -21.13 -14.16
C TRP A 43 4.08 -20.88 -15.57
N THR A 44 2.79 -20.60 -15.70
CA THR A 44 2.16 -20.13 -16.93
C THR A 44 2.35 -18.63 -17.06
N LEU A 45 2.85 -18.20 -18.23
CA LEU A 45 3.11 -16.80 -18.53
C LEU A 45 1.88 -16.17 -19.20
N HIS A 46 1.51 -14.98 -18.79
CA HIS A 46 0.45 -14.20 -19.40
C HIS A 46 1.06 -12.92 -19.97
N PRO A 47 1.04 -12.76 -21.32
CA PRO A 47 1.67 -11.60 -21.97
C PRO A 47 0.97 -10.30 -21.59
N GLY A 48 1.77 -9.30 -21.29
CA GLY A 48 1.32 -7.95 -21.02
C GLY A 48 1.02 -7.14 -22.26
N SER A 49 0.59 -5.90 -22.06
CA SER A 49 0.18 -4.97 -23.12
C SER A 49 1.31 -4.61 -24.09
N ASN A 50 2.57 -4.72 -23.65
CA ASN A 50 3.76 -4.36 -24.44
C ASN A 50 4.54 -5.58 -24.94
N GLY A 51 3.94 -6.78 -24.89
CA GLY A 51 4.59 -8.02 -25.33
C GLY A 51 5.50 -8.66 -24.28
N GLY A 52 5.73 -8.01 -23.14
CA GLY A 52 6.37 -8.59 -21.96
C GLY A 52 5.43 -9.51 -21.20
N CYS A 53 5.88 -10.05 -20.05
CA CYS A 53 5.11 -10.90 -19.20
C CYS A 53 4.72 -10.12 -17.94
N ASP A 54 3.46 -9.67 -17.84
CA ASP A 54 3.00 -8.89 -16.69
C ASP A 54 2.49 -9.76 -15.54
N THR A 55 2.06 -10.99 -15.84
CA THR A 55 1.47 -11.89 -14.84
C THR A 55 1.93 -13.31 -15.09
N VAL A 56 2.19 -14.03 -14.01
CA VAL A 56 2.48 -15.46 -14.03
C VAL A 56 1.56 -16.18 -13.08
N THR A 57 1.10 -17.39 -13.45
CA THR A 57 0.21 -18.21 -12.61
C THR A 57 0.71 -19.63 -12.49
N LYS A 58 0.48 -20.25 -11.33
CA LYS A 58 0.76 -21.67 -11.10
C LYS A 58 -0.19 -22.21 -10.04
N ASP A 59 -1.02 -23.17 -10.42
CA ASP A 59 -2.08 -23.69 -9.54
C ASP A 59 -3.00 -22.55 -9.07
N ARG A 60 -3.06 -22.30 -7.75
CA ARG A 60 -3.81 -21.19 -7.16
C ARG A 60 -2.94 -19.95 -6.86
N GLN A 61 -1.72 -19.95 -7.35
CA GLN A 61 -0.76 -18.85 -7.13
C GLN A 61 -0.77 -17.93 -8.35
N ASP A 62 -0.64 -16.66 -8.09
CA ASP A 62 -0.46 -15.63 -9.12
C ASP A 62 0.54 -14.58 -8.66
N LEU A 63 1.33 -14.06 -9.60
CA LEU A 63 2.22 -12.94 -9.37
C LEU A 63 2.10 -11.96 -10.54
N TYR A 64 1.91 -10.70 -10.20
CA TYR A 64 2.11 -9.58 -11.10
C TYR A 64 3.58 -9.15 -11.07
N LEU A 65 4.18 -8.99 -12.25
CA LEU A 65 5.59 -8.69 -12.42
C LEU A 65 5.76 -7.20 -12.78
N HIS A 66 6.45 -6.48 -11.93
CA HIS A 66 6.76 -5.07 -12.15
C HIS A 66 8.25 -4.83 -11.87
N PRO A 67 8.94 -3.90 -12.58
CA PRO A 67 10.37 -3.65 -12.38
C PRO A 67 10.85 -3.39 -10.95
N PHE A 68 9.95 -2.97 -10.05
CA PHE A 68 10.28 -2.74 -8.63
C PHE A 68 9.75 -3.80 -7.66
N ASN A 69 8.79 -4.61 -8.10
CA ASN A 69 8.18 -5.61 -7.23
C ASN A 69 7.50 -6.71 -8.03
N PHE A 70 7.44 -7.91 -7.44
CA PHE A 70 6.52 -8.95 -7.86
C PHE A 70 5.53 -9.17 -6.72
N SER A 71 4.24 -9.11 -7.02
CA SER A 71 3.19 -9.16 -5.99
C SER A 71 2.02 -10.05 -6.38
N GLY A 72 1.41 -10.70 -5.40
CA GLY A 72 0.29 -11.58 -5.65
C GLY A 72 0.00 -12.53 -4.49
N VAL A 73 -0.51 -13.71 -4.80
CA VAL A 73 -0.83 -14.74 -3.81
C VAL A 73 0.04 -15.98 -4.03
N MET A 74 0.66 -16.47 -2.98
CA MET A 74 1.53 -17.65 -3.05
C MET A 74 1.26 -18.64 -1.92
N ASP A 75 1.50 -19.94 -2.19
CA ASP A 75 1.66 -20.94 -1.16
C ASP A 75 2.89 -20.61 -0.30
N GLU A 76 2.72 -20.59 1.02
CA GLU A 76 3.75 -20.22 1.99
C GLU A 76 5.06 -20.99 1.81
N ALA A 77 4.98 -22.29 1.50
CA ALA A 77 6.16 -23.12 1.29
C ALA A 77 6.94 -22.76 0.01
N SER A 78 6.31 -22.07 -0.93
CA SER A 78 6.92 -21.68 -2.22
C SER A 78 7.63 -20.31 -2.14
N ILE A 79 7.36 -19.50 -1.12
CA ILE A 79 7.84 -18.11 -1.03
C ILE A 79 9.37 -18.05 -0.92
N GLN A 80 9.94 -18.72 0.07
CA GLN A 80 11.39 -18.69 0.30
C GLN A 80 12.20 -19.27 -0.87
N PRO A 81 11.81 -20.45 -1.43
CA PRO A 81 12.48 -20.97 -2.62
C PRO A 81 12.44 -20.02 -3.83
N LEU A 82 11.32 -19.33 -4.06
CA LEU A 82 11.22 -18.36 -5.14
C LEU A 82 12.10 -17.14 -4.87
N GLN A 83 12.09 -16.58 -3.65
CA GLN A 83 12.95 -15.46 -3.27
C GLN A 83 14.42 -15.78 -3.54
N GLU A 84 14.88 -16.98 -3.20
CA GLU A 84 16.25 -17.43 -3.44
C GLU A 84 16.61 -17.47 -4.93
N GLN A 85 15.67 -17.83 -5.80
CA GLN A 85 15.88 -17.79 -7.24
C GLN A 85 15.92 -16.34 -7.76
N LEU A 86 14.94 -15.52 -7.35
CA LEU A 86 14.85 -14.11 -7.73
C LEU A 86 16.05 -13.27 -7.25
N SER A 87 16.74 -13.70 -6.18
CA SER A 87 17.94 -13.00 -5.68
C SER A 87 19.19 -13.20 -6.54
N LYS A 88 19.15 -14.14 -7.49
CA LYS A 88 20.27 -14.52 -8.35
C LYS A 88 20.18 -13.96 -9.77
N GLY A 89 19.17 -13.12 -10.04
CA GLY A 89 18.94 -12.55 -11.37
C GLY A 89 20.11 -11.68 -11.85
N LYS A 90 20.28 -11.58 -13.17
CA LYS A 90 21.33 -10.80 -13.82
C LYS A 90 20.87 -9.38 -14.15
N THR A 91 19.60 -9.21 -14.54
CA THR A 91 19.00 -7.92 -14.85
C THR A 91 18.31 -7.29 -13.64
N PHE A 92 17.96 -8.11 -12.66
CA PHE A 92 17.33 -7.71 -11.40
C PHE A 92 17.73 -8.64 -10.24
N ARG A 93 17.39 -8.24 -9.02
CA ARG A 93 17.48 -9.11 -7.84
C ARG A 93 16.32 -8.82 -6.87
N CYS A 94 15.82 -9.86 -6.23
CA CYS A 94 14.97 -9.70 -5.05
C CYS A 94 15.85 -9.48 -3.82
N TYR A 95 15.61 -8.41 -3.06
CA TYR A 95 16.38 -8.10 -1.84
C TYR A 95 15.56 -8.23 -0.56
N ALA A 96 14.24 -8.32 -0.64
CA ALA A 96 13.33 -8.56 0.48
C ALA A 96 12.01 -9.16 0.01
N VAL A 97 11.29 -9.82 0.88
CA VAL A 97 9.91 -10.24 0.68
C VAL A 97 9.08 -9.88 1.90
N ASP A 98 7.95 -9.23 1.67
CA ASP A 98 6.94 -8.96 2.69
C ASP A 98 5.79 -9.97 2.51
N CYS A 99 5.36 -10.59 3.60
CA CYS A 99 4.26 -11.57 3.63
C CYS A 99 3.15 -11.08 4.54
N TYR A 100 1.91 -11.19 4.10
CA TYR A 100 0.73 -10.72 4.81
C TYR A 100 -0.22 -11.89 5.05
N GLU A 101 -0.19 -12.41 6.26
CA GLU A 101 -0.83 -13.68 6.61
C GLU A 101 -2.35 -13.63 6.68
N GLU A 102 -2.88 -12.57 7.28
CA GLU A 102 -4.29 -12.51 7.68
C GLU A 102 -5.27 -12.39 6.51
N TYR A 103 -4.78 -11.94 5.33
CA TYR A 103 -5.64 -11.54 4.22
C TYR A 103 -5.36 -12.29 2.93
N ALA A 104 -4.54 -13.35 3.00
CA ALA A 104 -4.31 -14.21 1.86
C ALA A 104 -5.61 -14.93 1.45
N ASP A 105 -5.89 -15.01 0.16
CA ASP A 105 -7.08 -15.66 -0.43
C ASP A 105 -8.43 -14.99 -0.10
N LEU A 106 -8.46 -13.81 0.50
CA LEU A 106 -9.69 -13.07 0.74
C LEU A 106 -10.13 -12.30 -0.52
N SER A 107 -11.44 -12.24 -0.75
CA SER A 107 -12.03 -11.27 -1.68
C SER A 107 -11.86 -9.84 -1.14
N ASP A 108 -12.10 -8.83 -2.00
CA ASP A 108 -12.04 -7.43 -1.59
C ASP A 108 -13.01 -7.10 -0.44
N GLU A 109 -14.20 -7.71 -0.46
CA GLU A 109 -15.22 -7.57 0.57
C GLU A 109 -14.78 -8.21 1.89
N GLU A 110 -14.24 -9.42 1.83
CA GLU A 110 -13.72 -10.12 3.01
C GLU A 110 -12.52 -9.39 3.61
N TYR A 111 -11.60 -8.89 2.75
CA TYR A 111 -10.46 -8.10 3.18
C TYR A 111 -10.92 -6.80 3.84
N ARG A 112 -11.90 -6.09 3.24
CA ARG A 112 -12.49 -4.89 3.82
C ARG A 112 -13.13 -5.19 5.18
N ALA A 113 -13.88 -6.28 5.32
CA ALA A 113 -14.50 -6.69 6.57
C ALA A 113 -13.45 -7.00 7.65
N ALA A 114 -12.34 -7.62 7.29
CA ALA A 114 -11.24 -7.89 8.21
C ALA A 114 -10.57 -6.59 8.71
N LEU A 115 -10.37 -5.60 7.83
CA LEU A 115 -9.88 -4.27 8.21
C LEU A 115 -10.87 -3.53 9.11
N ASP A 116 -12.18 -3.62 8.82
CA ASP A 116 -13.23 -3.01 9.62
C ASP A 116 -13.30 -3.64 11.03
N ALA A 117 -13.07 -4.94 11.16
CA ALA A 117 -12.98 -5.61 12.47
C ALA A 117 -11.81 -5.10 13.33
N LYS A 118 -10.73 -4.61 12.70
CA LYS A 118 -9.56 -4.03 13.38
C LYS A 118 -9.58 -2.49 13.42
N ARG A 119 -10.68 -1.87 13.02
CA ARG A 119 -10.78 -0.41 12.87
C ARG A 119 -10.35 0.37 14.12
N GLU A 120 -10.74 -0.07 15.31
CA GLU A 120 -10.38 0.60 16.57
C GLU A 120 -8.88 0.52 16.85
N GLU A 121 -8.26 -0.63 16.62
CA GLU A 121 -6.82 -0.86 16.79
C GLU A 121 -6.02 0.00 15.81
N ILE A 122 -6.41 0.00 14.53
CA ILE A 122 -5.79 0.82 13.48
C ILE A 122 -5.95 2.30 13.82
N THR A 123 -7.13 2.72 14.28
CA THR A 123 -7.40 4.09 14.73
C THR A 123 -6.46 4.51 15.86
N ALA A 124 -6.31 3.67 16.87
CA ALA A 124 -5.42 3.94 18.01
C ALA A 124 -3.96 4.09 17.54
N PHE A 125 -3.52 3.24 16.62
CA PHE A 125 -2.19 3.30 16.02
C PHE A 125 -1.98 4.63 15.28
N ILE A 126 -2.91 5.04 14.40
CA ILE A 126 -2.81 6.32 13.67
C ILE A 126 -2.70 7.50 14.62
N LEU A 127 -3.58 7.56 15.62
CA LEU A 127 -3.58 8.63 16.60
C LEU A 127 -2.28 8.68 17.41
N GLU A 128 -1.73 7.52 17.77
CA GLU A 128 -0.44 7.44 18.47
C GLU A 128 0.73 7.89 17.58
N GLN A 129 0.78 7.46 16.31
CA GLN A 129 1.80 7.91 15.37
C GLN A 129 1.77 9.42 15.16
N CYS A 130 0.57 10.02 15.06
CA CYS A 130 0.39 11.46 14.93
C CYS A 130 0.70 12.24 16.21
N ARG A 131 0.66 11.59 17.38
CA ARG A 131 0.98 12.19 18.68
C ARG A 131 2.47 12.18 19.00
N THR A 132 3.13 11.07 18.74
CA THR A 132 4.51 10.82 19.15
C THR A 132 5.54 11.46 18.23
N LYS A 133 5.22 11.58 16.95
CA LYS A 133 6.10 12.26 16.00
C LYS A 133 5.95 13.78 16.16
N ARG A 134 6.99 14.43 16.67
CA ARG A 134 7.05 15.90 16.71
C ARG A 134 7.07 16.53 15.31
N THR A 135 7.43 15.77 14.32
CA THR A 135 7.31 16.13 12.91
C THR A 135 5.90 15.82 12.47
N ASN A 136 5.14 16.84 12.15
CA ASN A 136 3.86 16.68 11.47
C ASN A 136 3.99 15.71 10.30
N LEU A 137 3.04 14.78 10.16
CA LEU A 137 2.95 13.96 8.97
C LEU A 137 2.36 14.82 7.86
N TYR A 138 3.16 15.06 6.83
CA TYR A 138 2.70 15.84 5.70
C TYR A 138 1.68 15.05 4.89
N ILE A 139 0.55 15.68 4.58
CA ILE A 139 -0.42 15.17 3.63
C ILE A 139 0.17 15.38 2.22
N THR A 140 1.13 14.55 1.89
CA THR A 140 1.40 14.26 0.49
C THR A 140 0.40 13.22 0.05
N GLY A 141 0.11 13.08 -1.27
CA GLY A 141 -0.87 12.12 -1.77
C GLY A 141 -0.68 10.65 -1.38
N SER A 142 0.20 10.36 -0.43
CA SER A 142 0.55 9.03 0.05
C SER A 142 0.49 8.84 1.57
N VAL A 143 -0.20 9.73 2.32
CA VAL A 143 -0.30 9.58 3.79
C VAL A 143 -0.99 8.28 4.19
N ALA A 144 -2.03 7.90 3.47
CA ALA A 144 -2.72 6.63 3.68
C ALA A 144 -1.79 5.44 3.45
N LEU A 145 -1.00 5.47 2.38
CA LEU A 145 0.01 4.45 2.08
C LEU A 145 1.10 4.40 3.14
N HIS A 146 1.51 5.55 3.67
CA HIS A 146 2.48 5.63 4.76
C HIS A 146 1.97 4.90 6.02
N PHE A 147 0.73 5.17 6.44
CA PHE A 147 0.12 4.46 7.57
C PHE A 147 -0.10 2.98 7.26
N ALA A 148 -0.57 2.64 6.07
CA ALA A 148 -0.74 1.25 5.67
C ALA A 148 0.56 0.45 5.78
N LYS A 149 1.69 1.02 5.35
CA LYS A 149 3.02 0.41 5.50
C LYS A 149 3.44 0.28 6.97
N HIS A 150 3.19 1.31 7.79
CA HIS A 150 3.55 1.28 9.19
C HIS A 150 2.73 0.28 10.02
N PHE A 151 1.48 0.06 9.62
CA PHE A 151 0.60 -0.90 10.25
C PHE A 151 0.67 -2.29 9.58
N GLU A 152 1.55 -2.43 8.59
CA GLU A 152 1.72 -3.66 7.80
C GLU A 152 0.44 -4.09 7.05
N ILE A 153 -0.45 -3.14 6.75
CA ILE A 153 -1.61 -3.40 5.92
C ILE A 153 -1.15 -3.54 4.48
N HIS A 154 -1.47 -4.68 3.87
CA HIS A 154 -1.11 -4.94 2.49
C HIS A 154 -1.93 -4.05 1.55
N CYS A 155 -1.23 -3.18 0.85
CA CYS A 155 -1.79 -2.37 -0.22
C CYS A 155 -1.30 -2.94 -1.55
N LEU A 156 -2.16 -3.60 -2.29
CA LEU A 156 -1.91 -3.90 -3.70
C LEU A 156 -1.99 -2.56 -4.46
N CYS A 157 -0.85 -1.91 -4.62
CA CYS A 157 -0.76 -0.63 -5.35
C CYS A 157 -0.55 -0.81 -6.84
N ASP A 158 -0.67 -2.02 -7.32
CA ASP A 158 -0.06 -2.46 -8.56
C ASP A 158 -0.97 -2.30 -9.77
N ARG A 159 -2.22 -2.65 -9.73
CA ARG A 159 -3.09 -2.56 -10.91
C ARG A 159 -3.88 -1.26 -11.01
N ASP A 160 -4.38 -0.78 -9.88
CA ASP A 160 -5.27 0.38 -9.80
C ASP A 160 -4.68 1.54 -8.99
N GLY A 161 -3.40 1.51 -8.72
CA GLY A 161 -2.70 2.54 -7.96
C GLY A 161 -3.33 2.78 -6.59
N CYS A 162 -3.83 3.99 -6.35
CA CYS A 162 -4.43 4.38 -5.07
C CYS A 162 -5.77 3.70 -4.74
N ASN A 163 -6.28 2.81 -5.57
CA ASN A 163 -7.60 2.19 -5.41
C ASN A 163 -7.59 0.84 -4.69
N ALA A 164 -6.44 0.34 -4.27
CA ALA A 164 -6.37 -0.88 -3.47
C ALA A 164 -7.21 -0.77 -2.18
N VAL A 165 -7.86 -1.86 -1.79
CA VAL A 165 -8.80 -1.89 -0.65
C VAL A 165 -8.16 -1.33 0.62
N GLY A 166 -6.92 -1.71 0.93
CA GLY A 166 -6.20 -1.21 2.10
C GLY A 166 -5.96 0.30 2.07
N ASN A 167 -5.54 0.85 0.93
CA ASN A 167 -5.32 2.30 0.75
C ASN A 167 -6.63 3.08 0.87
N ARG A 168 -7.70 2.57 0.27
CA ARG A 168 -9.03 3.17 0.33
C ARG A 168 -9.55 3.19 1.76
N PHE A 169 -9.45 2.06 2.47
CA PHE A 169 -9.79 1.97 3.88
C PHE A 169 -9.03 2.99 4.73
N MET A 170 -7.71 3.09 4.54
CA MET A 170 -6.87 4.03 5.30
C MET A 170 -7.20 5.49 4.98
N SER A 171 -7.47 5.82 3.72
CA SER A 171 -7.90 7.17 3.33
C SER A 171 -9.23 7.55 3.97
N GLU A 172 -10.23 6.69 3.88
CA GLU A 172 -11.54 6.90 4.49
C GLU A 172 -11.44 7.06 6.02
N LEU A 173 -10.59 6.25 6.67
CA LEU A 173 -10.39 6.33 8.11
C LEU A 173 -9.72 7.64 8.54
N ILE A 174 -8.71 8.10 7.80
CA ILE A 174 -8.04 9.39 8.05
C ILE A 174 -9.03 10.53 7.86
N ASP A 175 -9.80 10.52 6.77
CA ASP A 175 -10.81 11.54 6.49
C ASP A 175 -11.88 11.58 7.58
N GLN A 176 -12.34 10.41 8.05
CA GLN A 176 -13.27 10.30 9.17
C GLN A 176 -12.68 10.94 10.44
N LEU A 177 -11.42 10.62 10.78
CA LEU A 177 -10.76 11.17 11.97
C LEU A 177 -10.56 12.69 11.90
N LEU A 178 -10.34 13.24 10.70
CA LEU A 178 -10.31 14.69 10.46
C LEU A 178 -11.71 15.30 10.64
N GLN A 179 -12.75 14.67 10.09
CA GLN A 179 -14.14 15.12 10.25
C GLN A 179 -14.64 15.05 11.71
N GLU A 180 -14.19 14.06 12.48
CA GLU A 180 -14.48 13.94 13.91
C GLU A 180 -13.64 14.88 14.78
N GLY A 181 -12.72 15.64 14.19
CA GLY A 181 -11.80 16.52 14.91
C GLY A 181 -10.81 15.78 15.81
N ARG A 182 -10.59 14.49 15.60
CA ARG A 182 -9.59 13.68 16.33
C ARG A 182 -8.20 13.83 15.75
N LEU A 183 -8.12 14.06 14.44
CA LEU A 183 -6.95 14.60 13.75
C LEU A 183 -7.22 16.04 13.35
N VAL A 184 -6.16 16.83 13.27
CA VAL A 184 -6.20 18.23 12.84
C VAL A 184 -5.18 18.41 11.73
N SER A 185 -5.59 19.06 10.64
CA SER A 185 -4.68 19.50 9.59
C SER A 185 -4.13 20.90 9.90
N THR A 186 -2.90 21.13 9.53
CA THR A 186 -2.22 22.43 9.71
C THR A 186 -1.39 22.73 8.49
N GLU A 187 -1.56 23.91 7.92
CA GLU A 187 -0.69 24.40 6.86
C GLU A 187 0.69 24.74 7.42
N THR A 188 1.71 24.30 6.72
CA THR A 188 3.11 24.56 7.04
C THR A 188 3.85 25.09 5.82
N THR A 189 5.08 25.56 6.00
CA THR A 189 5.95 25.98 4.88
C THR A 189 6.29 24.84 3.91
N HIS A 190 6.07 23.59 4.31
CA HIS A 190 6.35 22.38 3.52
C HIS A 190 5.07 21.63 3.07
N GLY A 191 3.91 22.27 3.22
CA GLY A 191 2.60 21.71 2.86
C GLY A 191 1.72 21.41 4.07
N THR A 192 0.57 20.79 3.82
CA THR A 192 -0.41 20.44 4.84
C THR A 192 0.08 19.25 5.66
N ALA A 193 0.02 19.36 6.97
CA ALA A 193 0.41 18.30 7.90
C ALA A 193 -0.77 17.90 8.80
N ILE A 194 -0.76 16.66 9.29
CA ILE A 194 -1.76 16.15 10.24
C ILE A 194 -1.10 15.85 11.60
N ARG A 195 -1.86 16.07 12.65
CA ARG A 195 -1.52 15.69 14.02
C ARG A 195 -2.75 15.27 14.82
N THR A 196 -2.56 14.60 15.91
CA THR A 196 -3.64 14.31 16.87
C THR A 196 -4.13 15.62 17.52
N ALA A 197 -5.44 15.78 17.62
CA ALA A 197 -6.05 16.93 18.27
C ALA A 197 -5.72 16.98 19.77
N THR A 198 -5.54 18.17 20.29
CA THR A 198 -5.38 18.39 21.74
C THR A 198 -6.72 18.21 22.47
N VAL A 199 -6.65 17.96 23.79
CA VAL A 199 -7.86 17.87 24.63
C VAL A 199 -8.74 19.12 24.54
N ARG A 200 -8.14 20.30 24.35
CA ARG A 200 -8.87 21.57 24.18
C ARG A 200 -9.63 21.60 22.87
N GLU A 201 -8.96 21.25 21.76
CA GLU A 201 -9.57 21.21 20.42
C GLU A 201 -10.72 20.21 20.36
N LEU A 202 -10.58 19.01 20.97
CA LEU A 202 -11.64 18.03 21.10
C LEU A 202 -12.86 18.54 21.87
N LYS A 203 -12.65 19.37 22.92
CA LYS A 203 -13.75 19.98 23.67
C LYS A 203 -14.46 21.07 22.86
N ASP A 204 -13.72 21.86 22.10
CA ASP A 204 -14.30 22.91 21.25
C ASP A 204 -15.05 22.32 20.07
N TYR A 205 -14.60 21.22 19.51
CA TYR A 205 -15.28 20.49 18.45
C TYR A 205 -16.63 19.88 18.88
N ARG A 206 -16.76 19.47 20.14
CA ARG A 206 -17.99 18.88 20.70
C ARG A 206 -19.04 19.89 21.16
N LYS A 207 -18.79 21.19 21.04
CA LYS A 207 -19.81 22.20 21.33
C LYS A 207 -20.85 22.19 20.21
N PRO A 208 -22.16 21.99 20.51
CA PRO A 208 -23.19 22.04 19.49
C PRO A 208 -23.20 23.39 18.80
N VAL A 209 -23.46 23.41 17.49
CA VAL A 209 -23.60 24.60 16.63
C VAL A 209 -24.80 25.46 17.02
N GLU A 210 -25.57 25.09 18.03
CA GLU A 210 -26.83 25.75 18.45
C GLU A 210 -26.69 27.15 19.03
N GLN A 211 -25.47 27.68 19.21
CA GLN A 211 -25.30 29.03 19.79
C GLN A 211 -25.06 30.16 18.77
N VAL A 212 -25.07 29.89 17.46
CA VAL A 212 -24.85 30.95 16.44
C VAL A 212 -26.15 31.41 15.77
N ALA A 213 -27.28 30.74 16.00
CA ALA A 213 -28.57 31.13 15.42
C ALA A 213 -29.32 32.24 16.18
N GLY A 214 -28.73 32.78 17.23
CA GLY A 214 -29.41 33.73 18.16
C GLY A 214 -29.06 35.23 18.01
N GLN A 215 -28.30 35.63 16.97
CA GLN A 215 -27.84 37.04 16.88
C GLN A 215 -28.19 37.78 15.56
N PHE A 216 -29.21 37.36 14.84
CA PHE A 216 -29.75 38.18 13.76
C PHE A 216 -31.27 38.35 13.93
N THR A 217 -31.64 39.18 14.92
CA THR A 217 -32.96 39.84 14.88
C THR A 217 -32.79 41.22 15.56
N MET A 218 -33.22 42.23 14.81
CA MET A 218 -33.41 43.64 15.15
C MET A 218 -32.22 44.59 14.83
N MET A 219 -32.22 45.16 13.65
CA MET A 219 -32.61 46.54 13.38
C MET A 219 -33.10 46.69 11.95
#